data_1bb18dd5594dca27ea1e6eba8de6df11
#
_entry.id   1bb18dd5594dca27ea1e6eba8de6df11
#
_cell.length_a   1.000
_cell.length_b   1.000
_cell.length_c   1.000
_cell.angle_alpha   90.00
_cell.angle_beta   90.00
_cell.angle_gamma   90.00
#
_symmetry.space_group_name_H-M   'P 1'
#
loop_
_entity.id
_entity.type
_entity.pdbx_description
1 polymer ?
#
loop_
_entity_poly.entity_id
_entity_poly.type
_entity_poly.pdbx_seq_one_letter_code
_entity_poly.pdbx_strand_id
1 'polypeptide(L)'
;MTDSNRTVLITGAAQGLGRAMGIGLLERGFSVAAVDRDANGLCALREQVGAGPKLEGFVADLTDFDAAKLAAEVEQRFGRIDILINNAGIGQGQVRPDYHAHPPKFYEVTPRQWSRAIAVNANAIFLLSRAVVKPMIDRKWGRIINITTSLGTMLHGGSTPYGPSKASAEALSSVMAADLEGTGVTVNVIIPGGAVNTPMIPAEAPFARDALLQPEVMLPPLLWLVSPAADNVTGKRFLGTSWDADLASDAAAEKAGAPIGWKDLAVLPIKPAF
;
A
#
# COMPACT_ATOMS: atom_id res chain seq x y z
N MET A 1 11.86 21.41 -6.39
CA MET A 1 12.84 20.33 -6.15
C MET A 1 12.59 19.28 -7.21
N THR A 2 13.61 18.81 -7.89
CA THR A 2 13.50 17.69 -8.83
C THR A 2 13.07 16.43 -8.07
N ASP A 3 12.18 15.61 -8.62
CA ASP A 3 11.64 14.37 -8.00
C ASP A 3 12.73 13.41 -7.53
N SER A 4 13.93 13.50 -8.10
CA SER A 4 15.09 12.66 -7.82
C SER A 4 15.69 12.77 -6.40
N ASN A 5 15.16 13.61 -5.54
CA ASN A 5 15.71 13.82 -4.18
C ASN A 5 14.71 13.53 -3.05
N ARG A 6 13.59 12.86 -3.37
CA ARG A 6 12.55 12.50 -2.39
C ARG A 6 12.78 11.11 -1.83
N THR A 7 12.43 10.93 -0.56
CA THR A 7 12.54 9.65 0.15
C THR A 7 11.20 8.97 0.26
N VAL A 8 11.17 7.71 -0.12
CA VAL A 8 10.02 6.81 -0.01
C VAL A 8 10.27 5.78 1.09
N LEU A 9 9.36 5.66 2.03
CA LEU A 9 9.26 4.52 2.91
C LEU A 9 8.22 3.56 2.34
N ILE A 10 8.63 2.33 2.03
CA ILE A 10 7.73 1.29 1.51
C ILE A 10 7.79 0.05 2.38
N THR A 11 6.61 -0.45 2.80
CA THR A 11 6.49 -1.66 3.60
C THR A 11 6.20 -2.90 2.74
N GLY A 12 6.66 -4.10 3.20
CA GLY A 12 6.56 -5.33 2.43
C GLY A 12 7.42 -5.30 1.16
N ALA A 13 8.62 -4.71 1.26
CA ALA A 13 9.48 -4.40 0.13
C ALA A 13 10.40 -5.54 -0.31
N ALA A 14 10.51 -6.61 0.48
CA ALA A 14 11.41 -7.72 0.16
C ALA A 14 10.94 -8.56 -1.04
N GLN A 15 9.66 -8.53 -1.38
CA GLN A 15 9.10 -9.39 -2.42
C GLN A 15 7.83 -8.79 -3.07
N GLY A 16 7.35 -9.40 -4.15
CA GLY A 16 6.07 -9.12 -4.78
C GLY A 16 5.88 -7.65 -5.18
N LEU A 17 4.68 -7.09 -4.89
CA LEU A 17 4.32 -5.72 -5.26
C LEU A 17 5.28 -4.68 -4.67
N GLY A 18 5.64 -4.83 -3.38
CA GLY A 18 6.53 -3.89 -2.71
C GLY A 18 7.92 -3.84 -3.33
N ARG A 19 8.46 -5.02 -3.70
CA ARG A 19 9.77 -5.09 -4.40
C ARG A 19 9.71 -4.42 -5.77
N ALA A 20 8.70 -4.73 -6.59
CA ALA A 20 8.54 -4.13 -7.91
C ALA A 20 8.37 -2.60 -7.83
N MET A 21 7.52 -2.10 -6.91
CA MET A 21 7.34 -0.67 -6.68
C MET A 21 8.63 0.00 -6.20
N GLY A 22 9.36 -0.63 -5.27
CA GLY A 22 10.64 -0.12 -4.78
C GLY A 22 11.69 0.02 -5.88
N ILE A 23 11.83 -0.99 -6.74
CA ILE A 23 12.73 -0.97 -7.90
C ILE A 23 12.33 0.15 -8.87
N GLY A 24 11.06 0.22 -9.28
CA GLY A 24 10.59 1.24 -10.21
C GLY A 24 10.77 2.67 -9.68
N LEU A 25 10.70 2.89 -8.37
CA LEU A 25 10.98 4.19 -7.75
C LEU A 25 12.49 4.51 -7.74
N LEU A 26 13.35 3.52 -7.46
CA LEU A 26 14.81 3.68 -7.55
C LEU A 26 15.26 4.05 -8.96
N GLU A 27 14.70 3.41 -9.99
CA GLU A 27 14.96 3.71 -11.41
C GLU A 27 14.57 5.14 -11.79
N ARG A 28 13.57 5.71 -11.11
CA ARG A 28 13.17 7.12 -11.25
C ARG A 28 13.96 8.08 -10.36
N GLY A 29 14.94 7.57 -9.62
CA GLY A 29 15.88 8.36 -8.86
C GLY A 29 15.43 8.69 -7.42
N PHE A 30 14.34 8.13 -6.92
CA PHE A 30 13.95 8.26 -5.52
C PHE A 30 14.94 7.55 -4.59
N SER A 31 15.03 8.00 -3.34
CA SER A 31 15.63 7.21 -2.26
C SER A 31 14.57 6.31 -1.65
N VAL A 32 14.88 5.04 -1.40
CA VAL A 32 13.93 4.03 -0.92
C VAL A 32 14.39 3.44 0.40
N ALA A 33 13.61 3.64 1.44
CA ALA A 33 13.65 2.91 2.70
C ALA A 33 12.74 1.68 2.56
N ALA A 34 13.35 0.53 2.31
CA ALA A 34 12.66 -0.74 2.11
C ALA A 34 12.44 -1.44 3.45
N VAL A 35 11.19 -1.50 3.91
CA VAL A 35 10.83 -2.12 5.20
C VAL A 35 10.23 -3.50 4.96
N ASP A 36 10.76 -4.53 5.60
CA ASP A 36 10.21 -5.88 5.60
C ASP A 36 10.68 -6.64 6.86
N ARG A 37 9.98 -7.70 7.21
CA ARG A 37 10.44 -8.66 8.24
C ARG A 37 11.47 -9.65 7.70
N ASP A 38 11.53 -9.84 6.38
CA ASP A 38 12.45 -10.76 5.70
C ASP A 38 13.78 -10.05 5.38
N ALA A 39 14.73 -10.19 6.31
CA ALA A 39 16.07 -9.64 6.15
C ALA A 39 16.80 -10.19 4.91
N ASN A 40 16.61 -11.48 4.59
CA ASN A 40 17.25 -12.09 3.42
C ASN A 40 16.68 -11.54 2.12
N GLY A 41 15.35 -11.34 2.06
CA GLY A 41 14.69 -10.72 0.92
C GLY A 41 15.12 -9.27 0.71
N LEU A 42 15.36 -8.50 1.79
CA LEU A 42 15.92 -7.14 1.70
C LEU A 42 17.39 -7.16 1.19
N CYS A 43 18.21 -8.10 1.64
CA CYS A 43 19.57 -8.27 1.11
C CYS A 43 19.52 -8.61 -0.39
N ALA A 44 18.68 -9.57 -0.80
CA ALA A 44 18.52 -9.93 -2.20
C ALA A 44 17.99 -8.77 -3.08
N LEU A 45 17.13 -7.91 -2.54
CA LEU A 45 16.73 -6.67 -3.23
C LEU A 45 17.93 -5.75 -3.45
N ARG A 46 18.76 -5.55 -2.43
CA ARG A 46 19.96 -4.70 -2.51
C ARG A 46 20.99 -5.24 -3.51
N GLU A 47 21.18 -6.56 -3.55
CA GLU A 47 22.05 -7.20 -4.53
C GLU A 47 21.53 -7.04 -5.96
N GLN A 48 20.22 -7.18 -6.17
CA GLN A 48 19.60 -7.04 -7.50
C GLN A 48 19.76 -5.64 -8.09
N VAL A 49 19.58 -4.59 -7.28
CA VAL A 49 19.64 -3.20 -7.78
C VAL A 49 21.06 -2.60 -7.73
N GLY A 50 22.02 -3.34 -7.16
CA GLY A 50 23.36 -2.85 -6.88
C GLY A 50 23.42 -2.01 -5.60
N ALA A 51 24.50 -2.14 -4.84
CA ALA A 51 24.72 -1.41 -3.60
C ALA A 51 24.89 0.09 -3.89
N GLY A 52 23.86 0.89 -3.66
CA GLY A 52 23.88 2.33 -3.84
C GLY A 52 23.35 3.07 -2.62
N PRO A 53 23.64 4.37 -2.47
CA PRO A 53 23.22 5.17 -1.31
C PRO A 53 21.70 5.42 -1.24
N LYS A 54 20.98 5.15 -2.33
CA LYS A 54 19.55 5.42 -2.45
C LYS A 54 18.65 4.29 -1.94
N LEU A 55 19.18 3.10 -1.64
CA LEU A 55 18.43 2.00 -1.07
C LEU A 55 18.99 1.62 0.30
N GLU A 56 18.12 1.54 1.31
CA GLU A 56 18.42 0.96 2.62
C GLU A 56 17.30 0.05 3.07
N GLY A 57 17.66 -1.11 3.63
CA GLY A 57 16.72 -2.09 4.17
C GLY A 57 16.56 -1.90 5.68
N PHE A 58 15.32 -1.88 6.16
CA PHE A 58 14.96 -1.81 7.56
C PHE A 58 14.15 -3.06 7.94
N VAL A 59 14.66 -3.86 8.85
CA VAL A 59 13.99 -5.09 9.27
C VAL A 59 12.97 -4.78 10.36
N ALA A 60 11.69 -5.00 10.07
CA ALA A 60 10.60 -4.80 11.05
C ALA A 60 9.45 -5.78 10.82
N ASP A 61 8.98 -6.42 11.90
CA ASP A 61 7.71 -7.18 11.89
C ASP A 61 6.57 -6.25 12.30
N LEU A 62 5.71 -5.91 11.34
CA LEU A 62 4.60 -4.98 11.55
C LEU A 62 3.46 -5.54 12.44
N THR A 63 3.60 -6.75 12.95
CA THR A 63 2.69 -7.27 13.98
C THR A 63 2.99 -6.72 15.36
N ASP A 64 4.25 -6.30 15.61
CA ASP A 64 4.73 -5.74 16.87
C ASP A 64 5.98 -4.87 16.60
N PHE A 65 5.80 -3.58 16.45
CA PHE A 65 6.88 -2.65 16.12
C PHE A 65 6.59 -1.24 16.65
N ASP A 66 7.65 -0.46 16.82
CA ASP A 66 7.58 0.97 17.15
C ASP A 66 7.66 1.79 15.85
N ALA A 67 6.53 2.32 15.41
CA ALA A 67 6.43 3.09 14.19
C ALA A 67 7.20 4.43 14.27
N ALA A 68 7.26 5.06 15.44
CA ALA A 68 7.99 6.31 15.63
C ALA A 68 9.49 6.08 15.56
N LYS A 69 9.97 4.99 16.18
CA LYS A 69 11.38 4.58 16.11
C LYS A 69 11.78 4.26 14.66
N LEU A 70 10.98 3.47 13.96
CA LEU A 70 11.25 3.14 12.54
C LEU A 70 11.28 4.38 11.66
N ALA A 71 10.33 5.32 11.82
CA ALA A 71 10.35 6.58 11.08
C ALA A 71 11.61 7.41 11.39
N ALA A 72 12.01 7.51 12.66
CA ALA A 72 13.23 8.22 13.06
C ALA A 72 14.51 7.58 12.47
N GLU A 73 14.61 6.27 12.43
CA GLU A 73 15.73 5.56 11.80
C GLU A 73 15.82 5.85 10.29
N VAL A 74 14.69 5.89 9.60
CA VAL A 74 14.61 6.26 8.18
C VAL A 74 15.00 7.74 7.98
N GLU A 75 14.52 8.64 8.82
CA GLU A 75 14.87 10.06 8.76
C GLU A 75 16.36 10.29 9.09
N GLN A 76 16.93 9.55 10.03
CA GLN A 76 18.37 9.59 10.31
C GLN A 76 19.19 9.19 9.07
N ARG A 77 18.74 8.20 8.31
CA ARG A 77 19.45 7.69 7.12
C ARG A 77 19.29 8.60 5.89
N PHE A 78 18.10 9.14 5.66
CA PHE A 78 17.76 9.86 4.44
C PHE A 78 17.41 11.34 4.64
N GLY A 79 17.37 11.82 5.88
CA GLY A 79 17.06 13.20 6.25
C GLY A 79 15.56 13.50 6.34
N ARG A 80 14.69 12.76 5.65
CA ARG A 80 13.24 12.99 5.61
C ARG A 80 12.49 11.81 5.02
N ILE A 81 11.19 11.74 5.29
CA ILE A 81 10.25 10.86 4.60
C ILE A 81 9.25 11.73 3.85
N ASP A 82 9.18 11.60 2.52
CA ASP A 82 8.29 12.37 1.66
C ASP A 82 7.07 11.58 1.24
N ILE A 83 7.25 10.28 1.04
CA ILE A 83 6.26 9.37 0.53
C ILE A 83 6.22 8.14 1.44
N LEU A 84 5.02 7.77 1.89
CA LEU A 84 4.76 6.51 2.60
C LEU A 84 3.92 5.60 1.71
N ILE A 85 4.42 4.38 1.44
CA ILE A 85 3.68 3.35 0.74
C ILE A 85 3.41 2.19 1.71
N ASN A 86 2.17 2.11 2.18
CA ASN A 86 1.70 1.03 3.03
C ASN A 86 1.28 -0.16 2.16
N ASN A 87 2.25 -1.03 1.83
CA ASN A 87 2.03 -2.17 0.95
C ASN A 87 2.03 -3.51 1.69
N ALA A 88 2.74 -3.65 2.80
CA ALA A 88 2.77 -4.89 3.57
C ALA A 88 1.36 -5.44 3.82
N GLY A 89 1.21 -6.75 3.69
CA GLY A 89 -0.08 -7.38 3.90
C GLY A 89 0.01 -8.89 4.13
N ILE A 90 -0.94 -9.38 4.90
CA ILE A 90 -1.18 -10.80 5.15
C ILE A 90 -2.40 -11.23 4.36
N GLY A 91 -2.23 -12.18 3.44
CA GLY A 91 -3.31 -12.74 2.63
C GLY A 91 -3.95 -13.99 3.25
N GLN A 92 -4.98 -14.50 2.58
CA GLN A 92 -5.75 -15.68 3.02
C GLN A 92 -4.90 -16.97 3.08
N GLY A 93 -3.85 -17.09 2.27
CA GLY A 93 -2.90 -18.22 2.32
C GLY A 93 -2.22 -18.41 3.66
N GLN A 94 -2.15 -17.37 4.51
CA GLN A 94 -1.64 -17.47 5.88
C GLN A 94 -2.70 -18.02 6.87
N VAL A 95 -3.95 -18.10 6.48
CA VAL A 95 -5.03 -18.74 7.24
C VAL A 95 -5.15 -20.20 6.84
N ARG A 96 -5.21 -20.43 5.52
CA ARG A 96 -5.36 -21.75 4.91
C ARG A 96 -4.67 -21.75 3.54
N PRO A 97 -3.63 -22.57 3.31
CA PRO A 97 -2.91 -22.58 2.02
C PRO A 97 -3.79 -22.91 0.82
N ASP A 98 -4.75 -23.80 0.98
CA ASP A 98 -5.72 -24.23 -0.04
C ASP A 98 -7.02 -23.42 -0.07
N TYR A 99 -6.98 -22.16 0.40
CA TYR A 99 -8.17 -21.30 0.52
C TYR A 99 -8.94 -21.09 -0.80
N HIS A 100 -8.31 -21.29 -1.95
CA HIS A 100 -8.97 -21.19 -3.25
C HIS A 100 -10.00 -22.32 -3.46
N ALA A 101 -9.67 -23.53 -3.00
CA ALA A 101 -10.57 -24.67 -3.05
C ALA A 101 -11.52 -24.73 -1.84
N HIS A 102 -11.00 -24.33 -0.69
CA HIS A 102 -11.68 -24.40 0.60
C HIS A 102 -11.65 -23.04 1.32
N PRO A 103 -12.44 -22.05 0.88
CA PRO A 103 -12.45 -20.72 1.48
C PRO A 103 -12.83 -20.80 2.98
N PRO A 104 -12.02 -20.27 3.90
CA PRO A 104 -12.27 -20.36 5.32
C PRO A 104 -13.55 -19.61 5.71
N LYS A 105 -14.39 -20.22 6.51
CA LYS A 105 -15.53 -19.52 7.11
C LYS A 105 -15.05 -18.65 8.27
N PHE A 106 -15.73 -17.53 8.53
CA PHE A 106 -15.28 -16.58 9.56
C PHE A 106 -15.09 -17.23 10.94
N TYR A 107 -15.92 -18.22 11.28
CA TYR A 107 -15.87 -18.95 12.56
C TYR A 107 -14.75 -20.02 12.63
N GLU A 108 -14.08 -20.31 11.52
CA GLU A 108 -12.91 -21.20 11.45
C GLU A 108 -11.60 -20.42 11.65
N VAL A 109 -11.63 -19.10 11.51
CA VAL A 109 -10.47 -18.22 11.69
C VAL A 109 -10.18 -18.05 13.17
N THR A 110 -8.98 -18.40 13.60
CA THR A 110 -8.59 -18.27 15.01
C THR A 110 -8.41 -16.79 15.41
N PRO A 111 -8.60 -16.42 16.69
CA PRO A 111 -8.33 -15.06 17.17
C PRO A 111 -6.91 -14.58 16.86
N ARG A 112 -5.91 -15.47 16.89
CA ARG A 112 -4.52 -15.14 16.54
C ARG A 112 -4.37 -14.77 15.07
N GLN A 113 -4.99 -15.51 14.16
CA GLN A 113 -4.95 -15.20 12.72
C GLN A 113 -5.64 -13.87 12.43
N TRP A 114 -6.80 -13.64 13.06
CA TRP A 114 -7.52 -12.37 12.98
C TRP A 114 -6.66 -11.21 13.46
N SER A 115 -6.15 -11.25 14.69
CA SER A 115 -5.36 -10.17 15.29
C SER A 115 -4.12 -9.86 14.47
N ARG A 116 -3.44 -10.89 13.94
CA ARG A 116 -2.26 -10.71 13.10
C ARG A 116 -2.58 -10.01 11.76
N ALA A 117 -3.68 -10.38 11.12
CA ALA A 117 -4.09 -9.74 9.87
C ALA A 117 -4.48 -8.27 10.10
N ILE A 118 -5.23 -7.97 11.17
CA ILE A 118 -5.58 -6.59 11.55
C ILE A 118 -4.32 -5.78 11.89
N ALA A 119 -3.37 -6.35 12.63
CA ALA A 119 -2.12 -5.67 13.00
C ALA A 119 -1.37 -5.18 11.74
N VAL A 120 -1.18 -6.05 10.75
CA VAL A 120 -0.41 -5.70 9.55
C VAL A 120 -1.23 -4.91 8.54
N ASN A 121 -2.46 -5.35 8.23
CA ASN A 121 -3.22 -4.80 7.11
C ASN A 121 -3.98 -3.50 7.46
N ALA A 122 -4.15 -3.19 8.75
CA ALA A 122 -4.89 -2.02 9.22
C ALA A 122 -4.10 -1.19 10.23
N ASN A 123 -3.69 -1.77 11.37
CA ASN A 123 -3.04 -0.99 12.43
C ASN A 123 -1.70 -0.40 11.99
N ALA A 124 -0.88 -1.17 11.24
CA ALA A 124 0.42 -0.68 10.77
C ALA A 124 0.26 0.53 9.84
N ILE A 125 -0.79 0.56 9.00
CA ILE A 125 -1.12 1.71 8.14
C ILE A 125 -1.36 2.96 8.99
N PHE A 126 -2.19 2.84 10.03
CA PHE A 126 -2.47 3.94 10.95
C PHE A 126 -1.20 4.41 11.67
N LEU A 127 -0.45 3.48 12.26
CA LEU A 127 0.73 3.78 13.08
C LEU A 127 1.83 4.47 12.26
N LEU A 128 2.14 3.97 11.06
CA LEU A 128 3.14 4.57 10.19
C LEU A 128 2.68 5.91 9.63
N SER A 129 1.42 6.02 9.16
CA SER A 129 0.89 7.28 8.68
C SER A 129 0.93 8.36 9.76
N ARG A 130 0.54 8.02 11.00
CA ARG A 130 0.62 8.91 12.15
C ARG A 130 2.06 9.33 12.48
N ALA A 131 3.03 8.44 12.34
CA ALA A 131 4.44 8.72 12.63
C ALA A 131 5.06 9.71 11.64
N VAL A 132 4.67 9.66 10.35
CA VAL A 132 5.31 10.46 9.29
C VAL A 132 4.55 11.72 8.89
N VAL A 133 3.25 11.83 9.23
CA VAL A 133 2.38 12.88 8.66
C VAL A 133 2.71 14.28 9.16
N LYS A 134 3.08 14.45 10.43
CA LYS A 134 3.31 15.80 10.99
C LYS A 134 4.44 16.55 10.28
N PRO A 135 5.65 15.97 10.08
CA PRO A 135 6.68 16.59 9.25
C PRO A 135 6.23 16.86 7.80
N MET A 136 5.36 16.03 7.20
CA MET A 136 4.81 16.26 5.86
C MET A 136 3.90 17.51 5.85
N ILE A 137 3.01 17.66 6.84
CA ILE A 137 2.14 18.83 7.00
C ILE A 137 2.96 20.11 7.15
N ASP A 138 4.00 20.08 8.00
CA ASP A 138 4.85 21.25 8.25
C ASP A 138 5.58 21.71 6.97
N ARG A 139 5.90 20.78 6.08
CA ARG A 139 6.48 21.06 4.76
C ARG A 139 5.45 21.38 3.68
N LYS A 140 4.15 21.24 3.97
CA LYS A 140 3.04 21.40 3.01
C LYS A 140 3.19 20.49 1.79
N TRP A 141 3.78 19.32 1.97
CA TRP A 141 3.95 18.32 0.93
C TRP A 141 4.18 16.93 1.52
N GLY A 142 3.43 15.96 1.06
CA GLY A 142 3.58 14.55 1.41
C GLY A 142 2.64 13.67 0.58
N ARG A 143 2.98 12.37 0.46
CA ARG A 143 2.15 11.36 -0.19
C ARG A 143 2.01 10.14 0.71
N ILE A 144 0.78 9.75 1.00
CA ILE A 144 0.46 8.48 1.65
C ILE A 144 -0.30 7.64 0.64
N ILE A 145 0.26 6.48 0.29
CA ILE A 145 -0.31 5.56 -0.69
C ILE A 145 -0.54 4.23 0.00
N ASN A 146 -1.79 3.79 0.05
CA ASN A 146 -2.18 2.54 0.70
C ASN A 146 -2.54 1.49 -0.36
N ILE A 147 -2.01 0.27 -0.20
CA ILE A 147 -2.33 -0.84 -1.09
C ILE A 147 -3.47 -1.65 -0.46
N THR A 148 -4.63 -1.62 -1.12
CA THR A 148 -5.80 -2.37 -0.69
C THR A 148 -6.17 -3.48 -1.69
N THR A 149 -7.43 -3.81 -1.82
CA THR A 149 -7.95 -4.82 -2.77
C THR A 149 -9.27 -4.33 -3.38
N SER A 150 -9.89 -5.14 -4.24
CA SER A 150 -11.20 -4.80 -4.79
C SER A 150 -12.26 -4.72 -3.70
N LEU A 151 -13.21 -3.80 -3.85
CA LEU A 151 -14.32 -3.65 -2.90
C LEU A 151 -15.13 -4.96 -2.77
N GLY A 152 -15.28 -5.70 -3.88
CA GLY A 152 -15.93 -7.02 -3.87
C GLY A 152 -15.19 -8.04 -3.01
N THR A 153 -13.85 -8.10 -3.09
CA THR A 153 -13.03 -8.99 -2.24
C THR A 153 -13.17 -8.67 -0.76
N MET A 154 -13.34 -7.40 -0.41
CA MET A 154 -13.52 -6.97 0.99
C MET A 154 -14.78 -7.54 1.62
N LEU A 155 -15.83 -7.77 0.81
CA LEU A 155 -17.16 -8.20 1.26
C LEU A 155 -17.48 -9.65 0.89
N HIS A 156 -16.60 -10.34 0.19
CA HIS A 156 -16.84 -11.70 -0.29
C HIS A 156 -16.80 -12.73 0.85
N GLY A 157 -17.72 -13.70 0.82
CA GLY A 157 -17.70 -14.84 1.75
C GLY A 157 -16.40 -15.63 1.62
N GLY A 158 -15.81 -16.06 2.74
CA GLY A 158 -14.50 -16.73 2.74
C GLY A 158 -13.30 -15.80 2.70
N SER A 159 -13.50 -14.47 2.73
CA SER A 159 -12.39 -13.49 2.74
C SER A 159 -11.87 -13.12 4.12
N THR A 160 -12.41 -13.70 5.20
CA THR A 160 -11.94 -13.42 6.56
C THR A 160 -10.58 -14.08 6.81
N PRO A 161 -9.60 -13.37 7.43
CA PRO A 161 -9.63 -11.98 7.94
C PRO A 161 -9.21 -10.92 6.90
N TYR A 162 -8.78 -11.32 5.72
CA TYR A 162 -8.21 -10.45 4.69
C TYR A 162 -9.18 -9.34 4.27
N GLY A 163 -10.39 -9.72 3.84
CA GLY A 163 -11.42 -8.77 3.38
C GLY A 163 -11.71 -7.67 4.41
N PRO A 164 -12.13 -8.01 5.63
CA PRO A 164 -12.39 -7.02 6.69
C PRO A 164 -11.17 -6.15 7.02
N SER A 165 -9.96 -6.70 7.02
CA SER A 165 -8.74 -5.93 7.28
C SER A 165 -8.44 -4.90 6.17
N LYS A 166 -8.67 -5.26 4.91
CA LYS A 166 -8.51 -4.34 3.77
C LYS A 166 -9.67 -3.33 3.67
N ALA A 167 -10.87 -3.69 4.10
CA ALA A 167 -11.99 -2.75 4.24
C ALA A 167 -11.68 -1.68 5.31
N SER A 168 -11.08 -2.07 6.44
CA SER A 168 -10.59 -1.12 7.44
C SER A 168 -9.53 -0.17 6.86
N ALA A 169 -8.57 -0.68 6.09
CA ALA A 169 -7.56 0.14 5.42
C ALA A 169 -8.18 1.12 4.42
N GLU A 170 -9.17 0.69 3.65
CA GLU A 170 -9.91 1.52 2.69
C GLU A 170 -10.65 2.66 3.39
N ALA A 171 -11.42 2.34 4.44
CA ALA A 171 -12.15 3.33 5.23
C ALA A 171 -11.20 4.33 5.92
N LEU A 172 -10.10 3.84 6.53
CA LEU A 172 -9.07 4.68 7.14
C LEU A 172 -8.44 5.61 6.11
N SER A 173 -8.17 5.15 4.90
CA SER A 173 -7.62 5.97 3.82
C SER A 173 -8.55 7.12 3.44
N SER A 174 -9.87 6.89 3.41
CA SER A 174 -10.87 7.92 3.15
C SER A 174 -10.91 8.98 4.25
N VAL A 175 -10.85 8.56 5.52
CA VAL A 175 -10.81 9.46 6.67
C VAL A 175 -9.54 10.30 6.66
N MET A 176 -8.36 9.68 6.49
CA MET A 176 -7.08 10.39 6.41
C MET A 176 -7.06 11.41 5.27
N ALA A 177 -7.65 11.09 4.11
CA ALA A 177 -7.70 12.02 2.98
C ALA A 177 -8.53 13.27 3.33
N ALA A 178 -9.64 13.12 4.04
CA ALA A 178 -10.47 14.22 4.49
C ALA A 178 -9.79 15.05 5.60
N ASP A 179 -9.16 14.41 6.58
CA ASP A 179 -8.46 15.09 7.68
C ASP A 179 -7.27 15.92 7.19
N LEU A 180 -6.67 15.55 6.05
CA LEU A 180 -5.49 16.21 5.48
C LEU A 180 -5.82 17.22 4.37
N GLU A 181 -7.10 17.49 4.13
CA GLU A 181 -7.52 18.48 3.14
C GLU A 181 -6.88 19.86 3.42
N GLY A 182 -6.33 20.48 2.39
CA GLY A 182 -5.67 21.80 2.49
C GLY A 182 -4.29 21.80 3.13
N THR A 183 -3.76 20.65 3.61
CA THR A 183 -2.43 20.57 4.25
C THR A 183 -1.27 20.43 3.24
N GLY A 184 -1.56 20.10 1.98
CA GLY A 184 -0.56 19.72 0.98
C GLY A 184 -0.13 18.25 1.05
N VAL A 185 -0.69 17.46 1.97
CA VAL A 185 -0.49 16.00 2.06
C VAL A 185 -1.66 15.29 1.41
N THR A 186 -1.39 14.35 0.51
CA THR A 186 -2.44 13.58 -0.16
C THR A 186 -2.46 12.13 0.29
N VAL A 187 -3.66 11.54 0.33
CA VAL A 187 -3.86 10.12 0.65
C VAL A 187 -4.64 9.46 -0.47
N ASN A 188 -4.05 8.45 -1.08
CA ASN A 188 -4.67 7.70 -2.17
C ASN A 188 -4.47 6.19 -1.98
N VAL A 189 -5.26 5.41 -2.71
CA VAL A 189 -5.20 3.96 -2.71
C VAL A 189 -4.81 3.47 -4.10
N ILE A 190 -3.97 2.43 -4.17
CA ILE A 190 -3.74 1.67 -5.40
C ILE A 190 -4.15 0.22 -5.16
N ILE A 191 -4.79 -0.37 -6.15
CA ILE A 191 -5.15 -1.79 -6.16
C ILE A 191 -4.70 -2.41 -7.49
N PRO A 192 -4.20 -3.65 -7.48
CA PRO A 192 -3.74 -4.27 -8.72
C PRO A 192 -4.85 -4.50 -9.74
N GLY A 193 -6.04 -4.93 -9.28
CA GLY A 193 -7.19 -5.22 -10.15
C GLY A 193 -7.45 -6.70 -10.38
N GLY A 194 -6.63 -7.56 -9.82
CA GLY A 194 -6.75 -9.02 -9.92
C GLY A 194 -5.71 -9.73 -9.07
N ALA A 195 -5.65 -11.05 -9.22
CA ALA A 195 -4.63 -11.87 -8.60
C ALA A 195 -3.26 -11.60 -9.23
N VAL A 196 -2.25 -11.33 -8.39
CA VAL A 196 -0.90 -10.95 -8.83
C VAL A 196 0.08 -12.07 -8.55
N ASN A 197 1.02 -12.31 -9.45
CA ASN A 197 2.10 -13.26 -9.32
C ASN A 197 3.08 -12.83 -8.21
N THR A 198 2.72 -13.14 -6.98
CA THR A 198 3.49 -12.84 -5.77
C THR A 198 3.46 -14.03 -4.83
N PRO A 199 4.37 -14.11 -3.84
CA PRO A 199 4.33 -15.14 -2.80
C PRO A 199 3.09 -15.10 -1.90
N MET A 200 2.24 -14.07 -1.99
CA MET A 200 0.94 -14.05 -1.30
C MET A 200 0.00 -15.13 -1.83
N ILE A 201 0.13 -15.50 -3.11
CA ILE A 201 -0.57 -16.63 -3.70
C ILE A 201 0.26 -17.90 -3.43
N PRO A 202 -0.25 -18.89 -2.69
CA PRO A 202 0.44 -20.13 -2.42
C PRO A 202 0.91 -20.83 -3.70
N ALA A 203 1.99 -21.61 -3.62
CA ALA A 203 2.52 -22.36 -4.75
C ALA A 203 1.53 -23.40 -5.27
N GLU A 204 0.72 -23.93 -4.36
CA GLU A 204 -0.30 -24.96 -4.60
C GLU A 204 -1.60 -24.38 -5.20
N ALA A 205 -1.71 -23.05 -5.32
CA ALA A 205 -2.89 -22.43 -5.91
C ALA A 205 -3.07 -22.88 -7.37
N PRO A 206 -4.30 -23.14 -7.84
CA PRO A 206 -4.56 -23.72 -9.15
C PRO A 206 -4.45 -22.70 -10.30
N PHE A 207 -3.50 -21.77 -10.19
CA PHE A 207 -3.27 -20.72 -11.18
C PHE A 207 -1.92 -20.90 -11.85
N ALA A 208 -1.90 -20.89 -13.18
CA ALA A 208 -0.67 -20.73 -13.92
C ALA A 208 -0.08 -19.34 -13.60
N ARG A 209 1.20 -19.30 -13.20
CA ARG A 209 1.86 -18.07 -12.75
C ARG A 209 1.95 -16.98 -13.83
N ASP A 210 2.06 -17.39 -15.08
CA ASP A 210 2.06 -16.54 -16.28
C ASP A 210 0.68 -15.97 -16.62
N ALA A 211 -0.41 -16.62 -16.17
CA ALA A 211 -1.77 -16.10 -16.32
C ALA A 211 -2.14 -15.06 -15.24
N LEU A 212 -1.32 -14.90 -14.19
CA LEU A 212 -1.54 -13.90 -13.17
C LEU A 212 -1.03 -12.52 -13.62
N LEU A 213 -1.60 -11.45 -13.08
CA LEU A 213 -1.04 -10.11 -13.26
C LEU A 213 0.40 -10.08 -12.75
N GLN A 214 1.28 -9.35 -13.43
CA GLN A 214 2.63 -9.14 -12.93
C GLN A 214 2.68 -7.94 -11.97
N PRO A 215 3.59 -7.93 -10.98
CA PRO A 215 3.69 -6.87 -9.97
C PRO A 215 3.82 -5.46 -10.55
N GLU A 216 4.37 -5.33 -11.74
CA GLU A 216 4.59 -4.08 -12.47
C GLU A 216 3.29 -3.35 -12.82
N VAL A 217 2.14 -4.01 -12.74
CA VAL A 217 0.81 -3.40 -12.89
C VAL A 217 0.58 -2.23 -11.94
N MET A 218 1.32 -2.19 -10.82
CA MET A 218 1.25 -1.11 -9.85
C MET A 218 2.06 0.13 -10.24
N LEU A 219 3.02 0.01 -11.15
CA LEU A 219 3.98 1.10 -11.45
C LEU A 219 3.34 2.31 -12.13
N PRO A 220 2.51 2.18 -13.19
CA PRO A 220 1.98 3.35 -13.85
C PRO A 220 1.18 4.28 -12.92
N PRO A 221 0.16 3.81 -12.16
CA PRO A 221 -0.55 4.67 -11.22
C PRO A 221 0.34 5.18 -10.09
N LEU A 222 1.30 4.37 -9.59
CA LEU A 222 2.21 4.80 -8.54
C LEU A 222 3.09 5.95 -9.00
N LEU A 223 3.75 5.81 -10.15
CA LEU A 223 4.67 6.82 -10.66
C LEU A 223 3.96 8.14 -10.98
N TRP A 224 2.71 8.08 -11.43
CA TRP A 224 1.90 9.26 -11.59
C TRP A 224 1.52 9.91 -10.25
N LEU A 225 1.10 9.13 -9.25
CA LEU A 225 0.72 9.63 -7.91
C LEU A 225 1.89 10.31 -7.16
N VAL A 226 3.13 9.90 -7.42
CA VAL A 226 4.30 10.52 -6.80
C VAL A 226 4.87 11.70 -7.61
N SER A 227 4.30 11.98 -8.78
CA SER A 227 4.69 13.09 -9.66
C SER A 227 3.96 14.38 -9.30
N PRO A 228 4.42 15.54 -9.81
CA PRO A 228 3.73 16.84 -9.65
C PRO A 228 2.32 16.88 -10.25
N ALA A 229 2.02 16.06 -11.26
CA ALA A 229 0.69 15.98 -11.87
C ALA A 229 -0.41 15.59 -10.87
N ALA A 230 -0.04 14.86 -9.82
CA ALA A 230 -0.98 14.41 -8.77
C ALA A 230 -0.93 15.27 -7.48
N ASP A 231 -0.34 16.47 -7.51
CA ASP A 231 -0.18 17.31 -6.30
C ASP A 231 -1.50 17.63 -5.59
N ASN A 232 -2.60 17.72 -6.32
CA ASN A 232 -3.93 18.00 -5.79
C ASN A 232 -4.86 16.77 -5.79
N VAL A 233 -4.32 15.57 -6.02
CA VAL A 233 -5.12 14.34 -6.08
C VAL A 233 -5.11 13.65 -4.72
N THR A 234 -6.26 13.68 -4.04
CA THR A 234 -6.46 13.01 -2.75
C THR A 234 -7.83 12.35 -2.69
N GLY A 235 -7.98 11.33 -1.85
CA GLY A 235 -9.26 10.64 -1.66
C GLY A 235 -9.68 9.77 -2.85
N LYS A 236 -8.73 9.34 -3.68
CA LYS A 236 -8.97 8.50 -4.86
C LYS A 236 -8.34 7.12 -4.70
N ARG A 237 -8.97 6.13 -5.34
CA ARG A 237 -8.43 4.79 -5.54
C ARG A 237 -8.20 4.53 -7.02
N PHE A 238 -7.09 3.90 -7.36
CA PHE A 238 -6.67 3.64 -8.72
C PHE A 238 -6.52 2.14 -8.96
N LEU A 239 -7.16 1.66 -10.03
CA LEU A 239 -7.13 0.27 -10.43
C LEU A 239 -6.00 0.07 -11.46
N GLY A 240 -4.96 -0.67 -11.11
CA GLY A 240 -3.78 -0.86 -11.96
C GLY A 240 -4.14 -1.44 -13.34
N THR A 241 -5.02 -2.44 -13.39
CA THR A 241 -5.49 -3.03 -14.66
C THR A 241 -6.35 -2.10 -15.51
N SER A 242 -6.88 -1.02 -14.96
CA SER A 242 -7.65 -0.01 -15.70
C SER A 242 -6.80 1.16 -16.17
N TRP A 243 -5.51 1.18 -15.81
CA TRP A 243 -4.58 2.17 -16.28
C TRP A 243 -4.24 1.92 -17.75
N ASP A 244 -4.69 2.81 -18.61
CA ASP A 244 -4.50 2.71 -20.05
C ASP A 244 -3.20 3.39 -20.45
N ALA A 245 -2.20 2.60 -20.85
CA ALA A 245 -0.88 3.09 -21.22
C ALA A 245 -0.87 3.89 -22.55
N ASP A 246 -1.91 3.76 -23.37
CA ASP A 246 -2.04 4.47 -24.64
C ASP A 246 -2.58 5.91 -24.45
N LEU A 247 -3.08 6.23 -23.26
CA LEU A 247 -3.56 7.56 -22.91
C LEU A 247 -2.46 8.42 -22.30
N ALA A 248 -2.62 9.74 -22.39
CA ALA A 248 -1.86 10.65 -21.53
C ALA A 248 -2.11 10.33 -20.05
N SER A 249 -1.10 10.46 -19.20
CA SER A 249 -1.13 9.97 -17.81
C SER A 249 -2.32 10.51 -16.99
N ASP A 250 -2.73 11.78 -17.21
CA ASP A 250 -3.88 12.35 -16.50
C ASP A 250 -5.21 11.74 -16.97
N ALA A 251 -5.36 11.48 -18.26
CA ALA A 251 -6.53 10.78 -18.80
C ALA A 251 -6.58 9.30 -18.37
N ALA A 252 -5.41 8.64 -18.30
CA ALA A 252 -5.30 7.29 -17.74
C ALA A 252 -5.70 7.26 -16.25
N ALA A 253 -5.30 8.27 -15.49
CA ALA A 253 -5.65 8.41 -14.07
C ALA A 253 -7.16 8.67 -13.89
N GLU A 254 -7.77 9.49 -14.72
CA GLU A 254 -9.22 9.70 -14.70
C GLU A 254 -9.98 8.41 -14.99
N LYS A 255 -9.56 7.65 -16.00
CA LYS A 255 -10.16 6.35 -16.36
C LYS A 255 -9.99 5.28 -15.28
N ALA A 256 -8.83 5.21 -14.65
CA ALA A 256 -8.50 4.21 -13.63
C ALA A 256 -8.98 4.61 -12.22
N GLY A 257 -9.34 5.88 -12.01
CA GLY A 257 -9.62 6.45 -10.71
C GLY A 257 -11.08 6.41 -10.31
N ALA A 258 -11.33 6.19 -9.00
CA ALA A 258 -12.64 6.29 -8.37
C ALA A 258 -12.49 6.89 -6.97
N PRO A 259 -13.55 7.36 -6.30
CA PRO A 259 -13.49 7.72 -4.89
C PRO A 259 -13.06 6.55 -4.00
N ILE A 260 -12.33 6.80 -2.92
CA ILE A 260 -12.01 5.78 -1.91
C ILE A 260 -13.29 5.35 -1.19
N GLY A 261 -13.39 4.03 -0.94
CA GLY A 261 -14.49 3.47 -0.16
C GLY A 261 -15.78 3.34 -0.94
N TRP A 262 -16.89 3.44 -0.22
CA TRP A 262 -18.26 3.22 -0.72
C TRP A 262 -19.06 4.52 -0.69
N LYS A 263 -18.49 5.64 -1.13
CA LYS A 263 -19.11 6.98 -1.01
C LYS A 263 -20.49 7.07 -1.68
N ASP A 264 -20.67 6.40 -2.80
CA ASP A 264 -21.94 6.40 -3.55
C ASP A 264 -23.08 5.66 -2.82
N LEU A 265 -22.74 4.84 -1.82
CA LEU A 265 -23.67 4.11 -0.97
C LEU A 265 -23.84 4.78 0.41
N ALA A 266 -23.03 5.79 0.72
CA ALA A 266 -23.03 6.42 2.03
C ALA A 266 -24.16 7.43 2.15
N VAL A 267 -25.12 7.15 3.04
CA VAL A 267 -26.11 8.13 3.49
C VAL A 267 -25.54 8.86 4.70
N LEU A 268 -25.38 10.17 4.60
CA LEU A 268 -24.91 10.97 5.73
C LEU A 268 -25.95 10.94 6.85
N PRO A 269 -25.54 10.79 8.11
CA PRO A 269 -26.46 10.85 9.23
C PRO A 269 -27.12 12.25 9.31
N ILE A 270 -28.39 12.28 9.71
CA ILE A 270 -29.10 13.52 9.95
C ILE A 270 -28.39 14.27 11.07
N LYS A 271 -27.89 15.47 10.77
CA LYS A 271 -27.31 16.34 11.81
C LYS A 271 -28.44 16.86 12.70
N PRO A 272 -28.35 16.73 14.03
CA PRO A 272 -29.26 17.40 14.92
C PRO A 272 -29.23 18.92 14.64
N ALA A 273 -30.41 19.55 14.59
CA ALA A 273 -30.45 21.00 14.59
C ALA A 273 -29.99 21.48 15.99
N PHE A 274 -28.89 22.20 16.04
CA PHE A 274 -28.42 22.89 17.23
C PHE A 274 -28.97 24.31 17.21
#